data_c4765315f6d309b54cb31e86f38edccf
#
_entry.id   c4765315f6d309b54cb31e86f38edccf
#
_cell.length_a   1.000
_cell.length_b   1.000
_cell.length_c   1.000
_cell.angle_alpha   90.00
_cell.angle_beta   90.00
_cell.angle_gamma   90.00
#
_symmetry.space_group_name_H-M   'P 1'
#
loop_
_entity.id
_entity.type
_entity.pdbx_description
1 polymer ?
#
loop_
_entity_poly.entity_id
_entity_poly.type
_entity_poly.pdbx_seq_one_letter_code
_entity_poly.pdbx_strand_id
1 'polypeptide(L)'
;MKNQYEKEVRERWGDTAPYKESEQHTAGYTQSDWNELSSGMDAIMEGFAELKTEGFAPDDEPARLQVEKLKQFITERMYTCTDEILAGLGQKYVADERFTKNIDKHGEGTAEYISACIKSYCGQ
;
A
#
# COMPACT_ATOMS: atom_id res chain seq x y z
N MET A 1 3.57 19.41 3.99
CA MET A 1 3.75 18.04 3.53
C MET A 1 2.44 17.33 3.32
N LYS A 2 1.69 17.17 4.39
CA LYS A 2 0.37 16.57 4.36
C LYS A 2 -0.56 17.23 3.35
N ASN A 3 -0.57 18.56 3.32
CA ASN A 3 -1.47 19.33 2.46
C ASN A 3 -1.20 19.14 0.96
N GLN A 4 0.08 19.06 0.60
CA GLN A 4 0.45 18.87 -0.81
C GLN A 4 0.05 17.49 -1.30
N TYR A 5 0.27 16.46 -0.49
CA TYR A 5 -0.10 15.10 -0.83
C TYR A 5 -1.62 14.95 -0.92
N GLU A 6 -2.35 15.49 0.05
CA GLU A 6 -3.81 15.46 0.06
C GLU A 6 -4.40 16.15 -1.16
N LYS A 7 -3.85 17.29 -1.53
CA LYS A 7 -4.30 18.04 -2.71
C LYS A 7 -4.10 17.21 -3.97
N GLU A 8 -2.94 16.59 -4.12
CA GLU A 8 -2.62 15.76 -5.27
C GLU A 8 -3.54 14.55 -5.38
N VAL A 9 -3.80 13.88 -4.25
CA VAL A 9 -4.72 12.76 -4.21
C VAL A 9 -6.13 13.20 -4.59
N ARG A 10 -6.57 14.33 -4.08
CA ARG A 10 -7.89 14.87 -4.39
C ARG A 10 -8.04 15.20 -5.86
N GLU A 11 -7.03 15.79 -6.49
CA GLU A 11 -7.04 16.12 -7.90
C GLU A 11 -7.14 14.87 -8.79
N ARG A 12 -6.43 13.81 -8.40
CA ARG A 12 -6.40 12.57 -9.18
C ARG A 12 -7.58 11.64 -8.90
N TRP A 13 -8.05 11.59 -7.65
CA TRP A 13 -8.91 10.53 -7.16
C TRP A 13 -10.19 11.02 -6.49
N GLY A 14 -10.37 12.35 -6.40
CA GLY A 14 -11.46 12.96 -5.64
C GLY A 14 -12.86 12.51 -6.03
N ASP A 15 -13.05 12.15 -7.30
CA ASP A 15 -14.35 11.69 -7.81
C ASP A 15 -14.49 10.18 -7.79
N THR A 16 -13.49 9.44 -7.33
CA THR A 16 -13.55 7.98 -7.31
C THR A 16 -14.26 7.47 -6.06
N ALA A 17 -14.92 6.32 -6.17
CA ALA A 17 -15.57 5.68 -5.04
C ALA A 17 -14.56 5.33 -3.92
N PRO A 18 -13.35 4.80 -4.21
CA PRO A 18 -12.38 4.53 -3.15
C PRO A 18 -11.98 5.76 -2.36
N TYR A 19 -11.83 6.91 -3.01
CA TYR A 19 -11.50 8.15 -2.31
C TYR A 19 -12.62 8.56 -1.36
N LYS A 20 -13.87 8.51 -1.82
CA LYS A 20 -15.04 8.85 -1.00
C LYS A 20 -15.19 7.92 0.18
N GLU A 21 -14.97 6.63 -0.05
CA GLU A 21 -15.01 5.63 1.03
C GLU A 21 -13.91 5.88 2.05
N SER A 22 -12.72 6.21 1.59
CA SER A 22 -11.60 6.55 2.46
C SER A 22 -11.93 7.75 3.36
N GLU A 23 -12.55 8.79 2.80
CA GLU A 23 -12.96 9.95 3.58
C GLU A 23 -13.95 9.56 4.68
N GLN A 24 -14.91 8.68 4.37
CA GLN A 24 -15.88 8.22 5.36
C GLN A 24 -15.20 7.42 6.49
N HIS A 25 -14.30 6.51 6.13
CA HIS A 25 -13.58 5.71 7.13
C HIS A 25 -12.71 6.55 8.04
N THR A 26 -12.09 7.60 7.50
CA THR A 26 -11.10 8.37 8.22
C THR A 26 -11.64 9.66 8.84
N ALA A 27 -12.91 10.00 8.59
CA ALA A 27 -13.50 11.25 9.03
C ALA A 27 -13.43 11.44 10.56
N GLY A 28 -13.52 10.35 11.32
CA GLY A 28 -13.46 10.38 12.78
C GLY A 28 -12.10 10.07 13.37
N TYR A 29 -11.07 9.94 12.53
CA TYR A 29 -9.74 9.53 13.01
C TYR A 29 -9.08 10.64 13.82
N THR A 30 -8.54 10.26 14.99
CA THR A 30 -7.70 11.13 15.81
C THR A 30 -6.26 11.02 15.32
N GLN A 31 -5.37 11.84 15.90
CA GLN A 31 -3.94 11.72 15.61
C GLN A 31 -3.41 10.33 15.98
N SER A 32 -3.92 9.76 17.07
CA SER A 32 -3.55 8.41 17.49
C SER A 32 -3.96 7.38 16.45
N ASP A 33 -5.16 7.51 15.86
CA ASP A 33 -5.63 6.60 14.82
C ASP A 33 -4.75 6.68 13.57
N TRP A 34 -4.36 7.90 13.17
CA TRP A 34 -3.45 8.10 12.04
C TRP A 34 -2.07 7.49 12.31
N ASN A 35 -1.58 7.60 13.54
CA ASN A 35 -0.30 7.01 13.93
C ASN A 35 -0.36 5.47 13.87
N GLU A 36 -1.46 4.88 14.32
CA GLU A 36 -1.67 3.44 14.23
C GLU A 36 -1.73 2.97 12.77
N LEU A 37 -2.40 3.72 11.92
CA LEU A 37 -2.48 3.42 10.49
C LEU A 37 -1.09 3.42 9.87
N SER A 38 -0.30 4.44 10.15
CA SER A 38 1.05 4.58 9.64
C SER A 38 1.95 3.45 10.14
N SER A 39 1.89 3.14 11.43
CA SER A 39 2.67 2.05 12.03
C SER A 39 2.30 0.69 11.45
N GLY A 40 1.01 0.46 11.25
CA GLY A 40 0.52 -0.79 10.67
C GLY A 40 0.99 -0.96 9.23
N MET A 41 0.94 0.10 8.44
CA MET A 41 1.42 0.08 7.06
C MET A 41 2.93 -0.16 7.03
N ASP A 42 3.69 0.53 7.89
CA ASP A 42 5.15 0.33 7.98
C ASP A 42 5.49 -1.13 8.32
N ALA A 43 4.74 -1.75 9.24
CA ALA A 43 4.95 -3.14 9.60
C ALA A 43 4.73 -4.07 8.40
N ILE A 44 3.73 -3.79 7.58
CA ILE A 44 3.45 -4.58 6.37
C ILE A 44 4.58 -4.42 5.36
N MET A 45 5.06 -3.20 5.14
CA MET A 45 6.18 -2.93 4.24
C MET A 45 7.46 -3.63 4.73
N GLU A 46 7.71 -3.59 6.03
CA GLU A 46 8.83 -4.29 6.66
C GLU A 46 8.75 -5.79 6.40
N GLY A 47 7.55 -6.36 6.49
CA GLY A 47 7.32 -7.77 6.19
C GLY A 47 7.71 -8.14 4.77
N PHE A 48 7.40 -7.29 3.79
CA PHE A 48 7.84 -7.50 2.41
C PHE A 48 9.36 -7.42 2.28
N ALA A 49 9.99 -6.47 2.96
CA ALA A 49 11.45 -6.33 2.94
C ALA A 49 12.13 -7.58 3.51
N GLU A 50 11.58 -8.14 4.58
CA GLU A 50 12.08 -9.38 5.17
C GLU A 50 11.98 -10.55 4.21
N LEU A 51 10.85 -10.70 3.53
CA LEU A 51 10.65 -11.78 2.54
C LEU A 51 11.66 -11.65 1.39
N LYS A 52 11.89 -10.43 0.93
CA LYS A 52 12.87 -10.16 -0.11
C LYS A 52 14.27 -10.58 0.34
N THR A 53 14.64 -10.20 1.56
CA THR A 53 15.94 -10.52 2.13
C THR A 53 16.12 -12.03 2.31
N GLU A 54 15.05 -12.73 2.67
CA GLU A 54 15.06 -14.19 2.82
C GLU A 54 15.08 -14.93 1.50
N GLY A 55 14.90 -14.22 0.39
CA GLY A 55 15.01 -14.80 -0.94
C GLY A 55 13.74 -15.43 -1.50
N PHE A 56 12.58 -15.12 -0.92
CA PHE A 56 11.31 -15.61 -1.46
C PHE A 56 10.99 -14.92 -2.78
N ALA A 57 10.52 -15.69 -3.76
CA ALA A 57 10.07 -15.15 -5.03
C ALA A 57 8.73 -14.42 -4.84
N PRO A 58 8.41 -13.43 -5.70
CA PRO A 58 7.14 -12.70 -5.59
C PRO A 58 5.89 -13.57 -5.69
N ASP A 59 5.98 -14.74 -6.33
CA ASP A 59 4.87 -15.68 -6.48
C ASP A 59 4.87 -16.80 -5.44
N ASP A 60 5.81 -16.78 -4.50
CA ASP A 60 5.84 -17.76 -3.42
C ASP A 60 4.70 -17.53 -2.44
N GLU A 61 4.29 -18.58 -1.74
CA GLU A 61 3.19 -18.56 -0.78
C GLU A 61 3.33 -17.45 0.28
N PRO A 62 4.50 -17.28 0.96
CA PRO A 62 4.63 -16.20 1.94
C PRO A 62 4.42 -14.81 1.35
N ALA A 63 4.86 -14.59 0.10
CA ALA A 63 4.66 -13.30 -0.57
C ALA A 63 3.17 -13.08 -0.86
N ARG A 64 2.48 -14.11 -1.31
CA ARG A 64 1.04 -14.04 -1.56
C ARG A 64 0.27 -13.70 -0.28
N LEU A 65 0.62 -14.34 0.81
CA LEU A 65 -0.02 -14.07 2.11
C LEU A 65 0.25 -12.64 2.59
N GLN A 66 1.43 -12.11 2.31
CA GLN A 66 1.75 -10.74 2.67
C GLN A 66 0.93 -9.73 1.86
N VAL A 67 0.66 -10.02 0.58
CA VAL A 67 -0.23 -9.19 -0.23
C VAL A 67 -1.65 -9.22 0.32
N GLU A 68 -2.12 -10.39 0.76
CA GLU A 68 -3.43 -10.50 1.40
C GLU A 68 -3.50 -9.63 2.66
N LYS A 69 -2.45 -9.61 3.47
CA LYS A 69 -2.38 -8.74 4.64
C LYS A 69 -2.51 -7.27 4.27
N LEU A 70 -1.82 -6.86 3.22
CA LEU A 70 -1.87 -5.49 2.72
C LEU A 70 -3.29 -5.13 2.27
N LYS A 71 -3.88 -6.00 1.47
CA LYS A 71 -5.25 -5.81 0.96
C LYS A 71 -6.25 -5.71 2.11
N GLN A 72 -6.15 -6.62 3.07
CA GLN A 72 -7.02 -6.67 4.24
C GLN A 72 -6.88 -5.40 5.09
N PHE A 73 -5.65 -4.97 5.32
CA PHE A 73 -5.36 -3.77 6.11
C PHE A 73 -6.00 -2.54 5.48
N ILE A 74 -5.84 -2.37 4.17
CA ILE A 74 -6.43 -1.24 3.46
C ILE A 74 -7.95 -1.30 3.52
N THR A 75 -8.52 -2.50 3.32
CA THR A 75 -9.97 -2.70 3.33
C THR A 75 -10.58 -2.34 4.68
N GLU A 76 -9.90 -2.72 5.77
CA GLU A 76 -10.41 -2.47 7.12
C GLU A 76 -10.21 -1.03 7.58
N ARG A 77 -9.16 -0.36 7.12
CA ARG A 77 -8.74 0.93 7.66
C ARG A 77 -9.05 2.12 6.76
N MET A 78 -9.18 1.92 5.46
CA MET A 78 -9.29 3.03 4.52
C MET A 78 -10.50 2.89 3.59
N TYR A 79 -10.48 1.89 2.71
CA TYR A 79 -11.54 1.68 1.71
C TYR A 79 -11.48 0.24 1.22
N THR A 80 -12.56 -0.22 0.61
CA THR A 80 -12.58 -1.57 0.03
C THR A 80 -11.54 -1.68 -1.08
N CYS A 81 -10.51 -2.50 -0.84
CA CYS A 81 -9.42 -2.69 -1.78
C CYS A 81 -9.69 -3.89 -2.68
N THR A 82 -10.16 -3.63 -3.89
CA THR A 82 -10.36 -4.68 -4.89
C THR A 82 -9.03 -5.06 -5.50
N ASP A 83 -8.98 -6.19 -6.21
CA ASP A 83 -7.77 -6.61 -6.91
C ASP A 83 -7.35 -5.59 -7.97
N GLU A 84 -8.31 -4.96 -8.62
CA GLU A 84 -8.05 -3.92 -9.62
C GLU A 84 -7.38 -2.70 -8.99
N ILE A 85 -7.88 -2.26 -7.84
CA ILE A 85 -7.29 -1.14 -7.09
C ILE A 85 -5.90 -1.52 -6.60
N LEU A 86 -5.76 -2.73 -6.08
CA LEU A 86 -4.49 -3.24 -5.58
C LEU A 86 -3.42 -3.26 -6.68
N ALA A 87 -3.79 -3.72 -7.88
CA ALA A 87 -2.89 -3.72 -9.03
C ALA A 87 -2.41 -2.30 -9.37
N GLY A 88 -3.33 -1.34 -9.31
CA GLY A 88 -2.99 0.07 -9.52
C GLY A 88 -2.02 0.61 -8.46
N LEU A 89 -2.19 0.21 -7.21
CA LEU A 89 -1.28 0.60 -6.13
C LEU A 89 0.12 0.04 -6.37
N GLY A 90 0.22 -1.21 -6.80
CA GLY A 90 1.50 -1.82 -7.10
C GLY A 90 2.27 -1.08 -8.18
N GLN A 91 1.57 -0.63 -9.22
CA GLN A 91 2.17 0.18 -10.27
C GLN A 91 2.63 1.53 -9.75
N LYS A 92 1.83 2.14 -8.88
CA LYS A 92 2.14 3.44 -8.30
C LYS A 92 3.38 3.40 -7.42
N TYR A 93 3.58 2.32 -6.70
CA TYR A 93 4.72 2.18 -5.80
C TYR A 93 6.07 2.27 -6.52
N VAL A 94 6.13 1.88 -7.79
CA VAL A 94 7.36 1.96 -8.57
C VAL A 94 7.37 3.12 -9.56
N ALA A 95 6.20 3.68 -9.88
CA ALA A 95 6.09 4.79 -10.83
C ALA A 95 6.29 6.15 -10.15
N ASP A 96 5.91 6.28 -8.88
CA ASP A 96 6.01 7.53 -8.14
C ASP A 96 7.22 7.47 -7.19
N GLU A 97 8.20 8.31 -7.46
CA GLU A 97 9.46 8.34 -6.70
C GLU A 97 9.26 8.53 -5.20
N ARG A 98 8.24 9.27 -4.81
CA ARG A 98 7.95 9.49 -3.39
C ARG A 98 7.55 8.21 -2.69
N PHE A 99 6.73 7.39 -3.34
CA PHE A 99 6.35 6.08 -2.82
C PHE A 99 7.55 5.15 -2.77
N THR A 100 8.32 5.11 -3.85
CA THR A 100 9.50 4.25 -3.93
C THR A 100 10.47 4.55 -2.78
N LYS A 101 10.79 5.81 -2.55
CA LYS A 101 11.70 6.21 -1.48
C LYS A 101 11.17 5.85 -0.10
N ASN A 102 9.88 6.06 0.13
CA ASN A 102 9.26 5.78 1.41
C ASN A 102 9.25 4.27 1.72
N ILE A 103 9.06 3.46 0.69
CA ILE A 103 9.04 2.01 0.84
C ILE A 103 10.47 1.47 0.96
N ASP A 104 11.39 1.97 0.13
CA ASP A 104 12.76 1.49 0.10
C ASP A 104 13.57 1.86 1.34
N LYS A 105 13.03 2.71 2.22
CA LYS A 105 13.66 2.95 3.53
C LYS A 105 13.74 1.66 4.36
N HIS A 106 12.90 0.69 4.07
CA HIS A 106 12.92 -0.64 4.72
C HIS A 106 13.94 -1.59 4.09
N GLY A 107 14.43 -1.26 2.91
CA GLY A 107 15.41 -2.04 2.16
C GLY A 107 15.35 -1.67 0.70
N GLU A 108 16.50 -1.48 0.07
CA GLU A 108 16.58 -1.12 -1.34
C GLU A 108 15.90 -2.18 -2.22
N GLY A 109 15.06 -1.72 -3.15
CA GLY A 109 14.33 -2.59 -4.06
C GLY A 109 13.05 -3.16 -3.50
N THR A 110 12.66 -2.78 -2.28
CA THR A 110 11.43 -3.29 -1.65
C THR A 110 10.19 -2.88 -2.44
N ALA A 111 10.13 -1.66 -2.96
CA ALA A 111 8.99 -1.20 -3.75
C ALA A 111 8.79 -2.06 -5.01
N GLU A 112 9.87 -2.38 -5.71
CA GLU A 112 9.81 -3.25 -6.88
C GLU A 112 9.36 -4.65 -6.52
N TYR A 113 9.84 -5.17 -5.40
CA TYR A 113 9.45 -6.48 -4.89
C TYR A 113 7.95 -6.53 -4.59
N ILE A 114 7.43 -5.52 -3.88
CA ILE A 114 6.02 -5.44 -3.56
C ILE A 114 5.18 -5.37 -4.83
N SER A 115 5.59 -4.55 -5.80
CA SER A 115 4.89 -4.43 -7.08
C SER A 115 4.80 -5.77 -7.80
N ALA A 116 5.91 -6.53 -7.80
CA ALA A 116 5.93 -7.86 -8.41
C ALA A 116 5.03 -8.86 -7.66
N CYS A 117 5.01 -8.79 -6.32
CA CYS A 117 4.13 -9.62 -5.51
C CYS A 117 2.66 -9.33 -5.81
N ILE A 118 2.30 -8.06 -5.91
CA ILE A 118 0.93 -7.65 -6.23
C ILE A 118 0.53 -8.13 -7.62
N LYS A 119 1.41 -7.98 -8.58
CA LYS A 119 1.18 -8.44 -9.95
C LYS A 119 0.87 -9.93 -9.98
N SER A 120 1.69 -10.72 -9.28
CA SER A 120 1.49 -12.16 -9.20
C SER A 120 0.17 -12.51 -8.52
N TYR A 121 -0.13 -11.83 -7.43
CA TYR A 121 -1.37 -12.04 -6.67
C TYR A 121 -2.61 -11.75 -7.53
N CYS A 122 -2.56 -10.67 -8.31
CA CYS A 122 -3.69 -10.27 -9.16
C CYS A 122 -3.75 -11.03 -10.48
N GLY A 123 -2.83 -11.92 -10.75
CA GLY A 123 -2.82 -12.71 -11.97
C GLY A 123 -2.39 -11.95 -13.23
N GLN A 124 -1.56 -10.96 -13.05
CA GLN A 124 -1.10 -10.12 -14.17
C GLN A 124 0.31 -10.50 -14.63
#